data_09c8370d61913ac94a976aed06a2cd68
#
_entry.id   09c8370d61913ac94a976aed06a2cd68
#
_cell.length_a   1.000
_cell.length_b   1.000
_cell.length_c   1.000
_cell.angle_alpha   90.00
_cell.angle_beta   90.00
_cell.angle_gamma   90.00
#
_symmetry.space_group_name_H-M   'P 1'
#
loop_
_entity.id
_entity.type
_entity.pdbx_description
1 polymer ?
#
loop_
_entity_poly.entity_id
_entity_poly.type
_entity_poly.pdbx_seq_one_letter_code
_entity_poly.pdbx_strand_id
1 'polypeptide(L)'
;MPEPIEVRKVPLHHVSDASELAMLIDAGVLAADRVVAVIGKTEGNGGVNDYTRILADRAFREVLVAKGNRGTSAVAQIPIVWSGGTDGVLSPHATIFATVPSRAPVEVSTVVSSTVESSTGVKSSTVESSTGVTDEPRLSVGFAMSEVLLPEDIGRSAMITKVAAAVRTAMAQAGISDPADVHYVQTKTPLLTISAIRDAKSRGQSVWTENTGESMDVSNGTAALGVAVALGEIAMPADADVMRDRSICSSVASCSSGVELDRAQVVVAGNVRGLGGRYRIGHGVMRDALDADGIWAAIRDAGLDLPERPHPRDLDGRLVNVFLKCEASQDGQVRGWRNAMLDDSDVHWHRQIKACVGGVAAAVTGDPAVFVSVSAAHQGPDGGGPVAAIVDLGGSSA
;
A
#
# COMPACT_ATOMS: atom_id res chain seq x y z
N MET A 1 11.43 18.72 -1.97
CA MET A 1 10.56 18.46 -0.81
C MET A 1 9.42 17.58 -1.29
N PRO A 2 8.88 16.69 -0.47
CA PRO A 2 7.70 15.94 -0.86
C PRO A 2 6.52 16.86 -1.17
N GLU A 3 5.65 16.45 -2.06
CA GLU A 3 4.44 17.18 -2.44
C GLU A 3 3.22 16.48 -1.83
N PRO A 4 2.11 17.21 -1.54
CA PRO A 4 0.86 16.59 -1.09
C PRO A 4 0.37 15.54 -2.08
N ILE A 5 -0.32 14.53 -1.57
CA ILE A 5 -0.81 13.41 -2.36
C ILE A 5 -2.33 13.53 -2.54
N GLU A 6 -2.78 13.38 -3.77
CA GLU A 6 -4.16 13.09 -4.13
C GLU A 6 -4.35 11.59 -4.24
N VAL A 7 -5.43 11.07 -3.64
CA VAL A 7 -5.75 9.64 -3.67
C VAL A 7 -7.13 9.44 -4.29
N ARG A 8 -7.20 8.56 -5.27
CA ARG A 8 -8.49 8.17 -5.89
C ARG A 8 -8.63 6.66 -5.93
N LYS A 9 -9.76 6.17 -5.45
CA LYS A 9 -10.16 4.78 -5.64
C LYS A 9 -11.14 4.71 -6.82
N VAL A 10 -10.86 3.81 -7.77
CA VAL A 10 -11.65 3.62 -8.98
C VAL A 10 -12.04 2.15 -9.13
N PRO A 11 -13.28 1.84 -9.56
CA PRO A 11 -13.67 0.48 -9.91
C PRO A 11 -12.98 0.01 -11.20
N LEU A 12 -12.91 -1.30 -11.40
CA LEU A 12 -12.59 -1.93 -12.67
C LEU A 12 -13.79 -2.78 -13.10
N HIS A 13 -14.38 -2.48 -14.25
CA HIS A 13 -15.51 -3.27 -14.80
C HIS A 13 -15.05 -4.55 -15.48
N HIS A 14 -13.79 -4.62 -15.87
CA HIS A 14 -13.08 -5.81 -16.36
C HIS A 14 -11.56 -5.63 -16.18
N VAL A 15 -10.81 -6.69 -16.35
CA VAL A 15 -9.37 -6.76 -16.01
C VAL A 15 -8.49 -5.72 -16.72
N SER A 16 -8.84 -5.29 -17.91
CA SER A 16 -8.12 -4.26 -18.68
C SER A 16 -8.85 -2.91 -18.72
N ASP A 17 -9.76 -2.67 -17.77
CA ASP A 17 -10.47 -1.41 -17.69
C ASP A 17 -9.64 -0.35 -16.97
N ALA A 18 -9.28 0.71 -17.69
CA ALA A 18 -8.65 1.91 -17.18
C ALA A 18 -9.45 3.17 -17.52
N SER A 19 -10.74 3.03 -17.84
CA SER A 19 -11.61 4.13 -18.25
C SER A 19 -11.78 5.20 -17.18
N GLU A 20 -11.94 4.78 -15.92
CA GLU A 20 -12.07 5.72 -14.78
C GLU A 20 -10.79 6.54 -14.57
N LEU A 21 -9.60 5.92 -14.70
CA LEU A 21 -8.34 6.67 -14.69
C LEU A 21 -8.31 7.71 -15.81
N ALA A 22 -8.71 7.31 -17.01
CA ALA A 22 -8.76 8.20 -18.17
C ALA A 22 -9.73 9.37 -17.94
N MET A 23 -10.92 9.12 -17.39
CA MET A 23 -11.92 10.15 -17.07
C MET A 23 -11.43 11.11 -16.00
N LEU A 24 -10.77 10.63 -14.93
CA LEU A 24 -10.20 11.49 -13.89
C LEU A 24 -9.12 12.42 -14.44
N ILE A 25 -8.32 11.94 -15.40
CA ILE A 25 -7.30 12.77 -16.07
C ILE A 25 -7.97 13.80 -17.00
N ASP A 26 -8.94 13.40 -17.80
CA ASP A 26 -9.65 14.29 -18.72
C ASP A 26 -10.44 15.38 -17.99
N ALA A 27 -10.96 15.06 -16.81
CA ALA A 27 -11.65 16.01 -15.93
C ALA A 27 -10.68 16.92 -15.15
N GLY A 28 -9.35 16.74 -15.28
CA GLY A 28 -8.35 17.51 -14.54
C GLY A 28 -8.29 17.23 -13.04
N VAL A 29 -8.93 16.14 -12.57
CA VAL A 29 -8.87 15.70 -11.18
C VAL A 29 -7.51 15.10 -10.84
N LEU A 30 -6.93 14.39 -11.81
CA LEU A 30 -5.56 13.86 -11.76
C LEU A 30 -4.77 14.36 -12.98
N ALA A 31 -3.47 14.54 -12.82
CA ALA A 31 -2.57 14.71 -13.95
C ALA A 31 -1.76 13.43 -14.15
N ALA A 32 -1.75 12.90 -15.39
CA ALA A 32 -1.04 11.65 -15.71
C ALA A 32 0.44 11.70 -15.32
N ASP A 33 1.09 12.87 -15.53
CA ASP A 33 2.50 13.09 -15.18
C ASP A 33 2.77 13.19 -13.66
N ARG A 34 1.72 13.25 -12.86
CA ARG A 34 1.80 13.34 -11.41
C ARG A 34 1.51 12.02 -10.69
N VAL A 35 1.07 10.98 -11.41
CA VAL A 35 0.86 9.65 -10.83
C VAL A 35 2.20 9.08 -10.38
N VAL A 36 2.27 8.67 -9.11
CA VAL A 36 3.48 8.16 -8.46
C VAL A 36 3.37 6.69 -8.07
N ALA A 37 2.16 6.17 -7.88
CA ALA A 37 1.92 4.76 -7.62
C ALA A 37 0.47 4.38 -7.94
N VAL A 38 0.24 3.09 -8.25
CA VAL A 38 -1.08 2.48 -8.30
C VAL A 38 -1.05 1.16 -7.54
N ILE A 39 -2.03 0.93 -6.67
CA ILE A 39 -2.20 -0.33 -5.95
C ILE A 39 -3.61 -0.82 -6.21
N GLY A 40 -3.74 -2.00 -6.82
CA GLY A 40 -5.04 -2.47 -7.25
C GLY A 40 -5.29 -3.96 -7.04
N LYS A 41 -6.56 -4.29 -7.10
CA LYS A 41 -7.11 -5.63 -6.97
C LYS A 41 -7.76 -6.02 -8.29
N THR A 42 -7.30 -7.12 -8.88
CA THR A 42 -7.88 -7.66 -10.12
C THR A 42 -8.67 -8.93 -9.84
N GLU A 43 -9.53 -9.30 -10.77
CA GLU A 43 -10.03 -10.67 -10.91
C GLU A 43 -8.85 -11.66 -11.06
N GLY A 44 -9.11 -12.89 -11.35
CA GLY A 44 -8.08 -13.90 -11.57
C GLY A 44 -7.90 -14.83 -10.38
N ASN A 45 -6.87 -15.65 -10.44
CA ASN A 45 -6.65 -16.70 -9.44
C ASN A 45 -5.62 -16.34 -8.35
N GLY A 46 -4.89 -15.22 -8.52
CA GLY A 46 -3.84 -14.80 -7.60
C GLY A 46 -2.59 -15.69 -7.60
N GLY A 47 -2.54 -16.71 -8.45
CA GLY A 47 -1.43 -17.66 -8.55
C GLY A 47 -0.31 -17.19 -9.49
N VAL A 48 0.67 -18.09 -9.72
CA VAL A 48 1.85 -17.82 -10.55
C VAL A 48 1.49 -17.43 -11.98
N ASN A 49 0.50 -18.11 -12.56
CA ASN A 49 0.03 -17.92 -13.95
C ASN A 49 -1.19 -16.98 -14.06
N ASP A 50 -1.35 -16.07 -13.12
CA ASP A 50 -2.41 -15.06 -13.17
C ASP A 50 -2.02 -13.92 -14.11
N TYR A 51 -2.50 -13.96 -15.34
CA TYR A 51 -2.24 -12.95 -16.36
C TYR A 51 -3.08 -11.68 -16.20
N THR A 52 -4.10 -11.67 -15.34
CA THR A 52 -4.94 -10.49 -15.12
C THR A 52 -4.14 -9.30 -14.63
N ARG A 53 -3.13 -9.53 -13.79
CA ARG A 53 -2.23 -8.49 -13.31
C ARG A 53 -1.46 -7.79 -14.43
N ILE A 54 -0.98 -8.56 -15.40
CA ILE A 54 -0.24 -8.05 -16.56
C ILE A 54 -1.15 -7.23 -17.46
N LEU A 55 -2.39 -7.69 -17.67
CA LEU A 55 -3.38 -6.99 -18.51
C LEU A 55 -3.79 -5.66 -17.87
N ALA A 56 -4.05 -5.64 -16.56
CA ALA A 56 -4.38 -4.42 -15.83
C ALA A 56 -3.20 -3.43 -15.81
N ASP A 57 -1.98 -3.90 -15.54
CA ASP A 57 -0.77 -3.07 -15.59
C ASP A 57 -0.61 -2.40 -16.95
N ARG A 58 -0.75 -3.17 -18.02
CA ARG A 58 -0.65 -2.65 -19.40
C ARG A 58 -1.70 -1.58 -19.68
N ALA A 59 -2.96 -1.84 -19.34
CA ALA A 59 -4.05 -0.89 -19.61
C ALA A 59 -3.83 0.46 -18.88
N PHE A 60 -3.42 0.42 -17.61
CA PHE A 60 -3.14 1.63 -16.85
C PHE A 60 -1.93 2.38 -17.41
N ARG A 61 -0.83 1.70 -17.77
CA ARG A 61 0.34 2.33 -18.38
C ARG A 61 0.03 2.94 -19.74
N GLU A 62 -0.78 2.30 -20.58
CA GLU A 62 -1.22 2.83 -21.87
C GLU A 62 -1.97 4.17 -21.70
N VAL A 63 -2.87 4.28 -20.71
CA VAL A 63 -3.54 5.54 -20.39
C VAL A 63 -2.55 6.61 -19.91
N LEU A 64 -1.63 6.27 -19.00
CA LEU A 64 -0.64 7.22 -18.48
C LEU A 64 0.30 7.73 -19.57
N VAL A 65 0.70 6.90 -20.53
CA VAL A 65 1.51 7.31 -21.69
C VAL A 65 0.70 8.16 -22.64
N ALA A 66 -0.54 7.79 -22.95
CA ALA A 66 -1.38 8.47 -23.93
C ALA A 66 -1.85 9.85 -23.46
N LYS A 67 -2.06 10.03 -22.15
CA LYS A 67 -2.60 11.26 -21.57
C LYS A 67 -1.56 12.14 -20.84
N GLY A 68 -0.34 11.65 -20.69
CA GLY A 68 0.77 12.38 -20.08
C GLY A 68 1.82 12.78 -21.09
N ASN A 69 2.83 13.51 -20.61
CA ASN A 69 4.01 13.91 -21.39
C ASN A 69 5.23 13.01 -21.08
N ARG A 70 5.06 12.02 -20.19
CA ARG A 70 6.11 11.04 -19.85
C ARG A 70 6.19 9.99 -20.96
N GLY A 71 7.38 9.73 -21.46
CA GLY A 71 7.60 8.62 -22.38
C GLY A 71 7.41 7.25 -21.69
N THR A 72 7.26 6.20 -22.49
CA THR A 72 7.05 4.82 -22.03
C THR A 72 8.05 4.38 -20.96
N SER A 73 9.34 4.73 -21.13
CA SER A 73 10.40 4.38 -20.18
C SER A 73 10.20 5.02 -18.80
N ALA A 74 9.71 6.25 -18.74
CA ALA A 74 9.44 6.92 -17.47
C ALA A 74 8.19 6.37 -16.80
N VAL A 75 7.13 6.06 -17.56
CA VAL A 75 5.92 5.40 -17.05
C VAL A 75 6.22 3.99 -16.55
N ALA A 76 7.18 3.28 -17.17
CA ALA A 76 7.61 1.96 -16.72
C ALA A 76 8.25 1.97 -15.31
N GLN A 77 8.76 3.12 -14.84
CA GLN A 77 9.33 3.26 -13.50
C GLN A 77 8.28 3.51 -12.41
N ILE A 78 7.04 3.81 -12.78
CA ILE A 78 5.95 3.99 -11.80
C ILE A 78 5.60 2.60 -11.25
N PRO A 79 5.65 2.38 -9.92
CA PRO A 79 5.18 1.13 -9.33
C PRO A 79 3.67 1.02 -9.52
N ILE A 80 3.25 -0.02 -10.24
CA ILE A 80 1.85 -0.39 -10.40
C ILE A 80 1.71 -1.81 -9.89
N VAL A 81 1.19 -1.94 -8.66
CA VAL A 81 1.11 -3.22 -7.95
C VAL A 81 -0.29 -3.78 -8.01
N TRP A 82 -0.44 -4.92 -8.67
CA TRP A 82 -1.69 -5.67 -8.74
C TRP A 82 -1.65 -6.93 -7.90
N SER A 83 -2.70 -7.13 -7.11
CA SER A 83 -2.99 -8.37 -6.40
C SER A 83 -4.16 -9.08 -7.08
N GLY A 84 -3.96 -10.31 -7.54
CA GLY A 84 -5.01 -11.09 -8.20
C GLY A 84 -5.96 -11.76 -7.21
N GLY A 85 -7.18 -12.01 -7.67
CA GLY A 85 -8.24 -12.73 -6.96
C GLY A 85 -9.15 -11.84 -6.11
N THR A 86 -10.36 -11.63 -6.61
CA THR A 86 -11.49 -11.00 -5.90
C THR A 86 -12.40 -12.09 -5.35
N ASP A 87 -11.88 -12.83 -4.36
CA ASP A 87 -12.59 -13.97 -3.79
C ASP A 87 -13.70 -13.49 -2.83
N GLY A 88 -14.78 -14.24 -2.75
CA GLY A 88 -15.94 -13.91 -1.92
C GLY A 88 -16.67 -12.65 -2.40
N VAL A 89 -16.77 -11.65 -1.54
CA VAL A 89 -17.48 -10.38 -1.83
C VAL A 89 -16.56 -9.29 -2.39
N LEU A 90 -15.27 -9.55 -2.53
CA LEU A 90 -14.29 -8.55 -2.97
C LEU A 90 -14.58 -8.07 -4.40
N SER A 91 -14.41 -6.77 -4.64
CA SER A 91 -14.60 -6.15 -5.95
C SER A 91 -13.29 -5.65 -6.56
N PRO A 92 -13.10 -5.79 -7.90
CA PRO A 92 -11.92 -5.25 -8.58
C PRO A 92 -11.89 -3.73 -8.50
N HIS A 93 -10.72 -3.18 -8.16
CA HIS A 93 -10.53 -1.73 -8.04
C HIS A 93 -9.06 -1.36 -8.06
N ALA A 94 -8.77 -0.08 -8.27
CA ALA A 94 -7.44 0.50 -8.12
C ALA A 94 -7.46 1.71 -7.20
N THR A 95 -6.40 1.86 -6.40
CA THR A 95 -6.10 3.09 -5.67
C THR A 95 -4.94 3.78 -6.35
N ILE A 96 -5.15 4.99 -6.81
CA ILE A 96 -4.21 5.80 -7.58
C ILE A 96 -3.67 6.90 -6.66
N PHE A 97 -2.36 7.03 -6.61
CA PHE A 97 -1.65 8.06 -5.86
C PHE A 97 -1.00 9.02 -6.85
N ALA A 98 -1.29 10.31 -6.71
CA ALA A 98 -0.72 11.36 -7.55
C ALA A 98 -0.26 12.53 -6.68
N THR A 99 0.88 13.14 -7.02
CA THR A 99 1.28 14.39 -6.37
C THR A 99 0.43 15.54 -6.86
N VAL A 100 0.16 16.50 -5.98
CA VAL A 100 -0.45 17.78 -6.36
C VAL A 100 0.56 18.90 -6.12
N PRO A 101 0.61 19.93 -7.00
CA PRO A 101 1.50 21.05 -6.77
C PRO A 101 1.21 21.69 -5.42
N SER A 102 2.24 21.90 -4.61
CA SER A 102 2.11 22.75 -3.43
C SER A 102 1.70 24.14 -3.93
N ARG A 103 0.55 24.66 -3.46
CA ARG A 103 0.23 26.06 -3.72
C ARG A 103 1.31 26.90 -3.07
N ALA A 104 2.00 27.71 -3.88
CA ALA A 104 2.86 28.76 -3.34
C ALA A 104 2.05 29.61 -2.37
N PRO A 105 2.61 30.06 -1.24
CA PRO A 105 1.93 31.02 -0.37
C PRO A 105 1.46 32.17 -1.27
N VAL A 106 0.17 32.46 -1.25
CA VAL A 106 -0.33 33.67 -1.92
C VAL A 106 0.31 34.82 -1.16
N GLU A 107 1.28 35.50 -1.74
CA GLU A 107 1.74 36.78 -1.24
C GLU A 107 0.52 37.70 -1.24
N VAL A 108 -0.09 37.89 -0.08
CA VAL A 108 -1.11 38.93 0.09
C VAL A 108 -0.37 40.26 -0.04
N SER A 109 -0.39 40.80 -1.24
CA SER A 109 0.06 42.17 -1.49
C SER A 109 -0.78 43.07 -0.57
N THR A 110 -0.19 43.55 0.50
CA THR A 110 -0.78 44.57 1.37
C THR A 110 -0.99 45.82 0.54
N VAL A 111 -2.21 45.97 0.05
CA VAL A 111 -2.66 47.27 -0.46
C VAL A 111 -2.72 48.20 0.73
N VAL A 112 -1.71 49.02 0.91
CA VAL A 112 -1.72 50.13 1.87
C VAL A 112 -2.75 51.12 1.38
N SER A 113 -4.00 51.02 1.90
CA SER A 113 -5.00 52.06 1.72
C SER A 113 -4.66 53.21 2.68
N SER A 114 -4.29 54.35 2.15
CA SER A 114 -4.10 55.58 2.89
C SER A 114 -5.40 55.99 3.60
N THR A 115 -5.37 56.00 4.91
CA THR A 115 -6.51 56.38 5.78
C THR A 115 -6.69 57.88 5.81
N VAL A 116 -7.93 58.32 5.58
CA VAL A 116 -8.45 59.59 6.03
C VAL A 116 -8.91 59.40 7.48
N GLU A 117 -8.40 60.22 8.39
CA GLU A 117 -8.80 60.22 9.80
C GLU A 117 -10.27 60.65 9.96
N SER A 118 -11.06 59.83 10.67
CA SER A 118 -12.31 60.28 11.27
C SER A 118 -12.45 59.63 12.67
N SER A 119 -12.62 60.50 13.64
CA SER A 119 -12.75 60.20 15.06
C SER A 119 -14.07 59.56 15.39
N THR A 120 -14.11 58.28 15.70
CA THR A 120 -15.05 57.62 16.63
C THR A 120 -14.52 56.25 16.99
N GLY A 121 -14.43 55.99 18.33
CA GLY A 121 -13.81 54.78 18.85
C GLY A 121 -14.60 53.50 18.51
N VAL A 122 -13.97 52.65 17.70
CA VAL A 122 -14.40 51.26 17.52
C VAL A 122 -13.19 50.39 17.90
N LYS A 123 -13.43 49.48 18.84
CA LYS A 123 -12.42 48.48 19.23
C LYS A 123 -12.10 47.61 18.01
N SER A 124 -10.87 47.68 17.51
CA SER A 124 -10.35 46.79 16.48
C SER A 124 -10.19 45.40 17.09
N SER A 125 -11.04 44.46 16.68
CA SER A 125 -10.77 43.06 16.81
C SER A 125 -9.81 42.68 15.68
N THR A 126 -8.56 42.47 15.99
CA THR A 126 -7.61 41.84 15.08
C THR A 126 -8.10 40.44 14.79
N VAL A 127 -8.63 40.21 13.59
CA VAL A 127 -8.79 38.87 13.04
C VAL A 127 -7.38 38.44 12.64
N GLU A 128 -6.77 37.59 13.46
CA GLU A 128 -5.56 36.90 13.06
C GLU A 128 -5.92 35.98 11.89
N SER A 129 -5.58 36.40 10.69
CA SER A 129 -5.61 35.55 9.50
C SER A 129 -4.51 34.52 9.66
N SER A 130 -4.81 33.36 10.21
CA SER A 130 -3.90 32.23 10.20
C SER A 130 -3.78 31.72 8.78
N THR A 131 -2.71 32.10 8.07
CA THR A 131 -2.24 31.40 6.85
C THR A 131 -1.72 30.04 7.27
N GLY A 132 -2.64 29.13 7.57
CA GLY A 132 -2.25 27.91 8.24
C GLY A 132 -2.06 26.75 7.28
N VAL A 133 -0.83 26.50 6.85
CA VAL A 133 -0.40 25.11 6.70
C VAL A 133 -0.44 24.55 8.12
N THR A 134 -1.43 23.74 8.43
CA THR A 134 -1.51 23.08 9.74
C THR A 134 -0.27 22.17 9.88
N ASP A 135 0.39 22.20 11.04
CA ASP A 135 1.52 21.29 11.36
C ASP A 135 1.05 19.82 11.52
N GLU A 136 -0.15 19.55 11.14
CA GLU A 136 -0.76 18.22 11.18
C GLU A 136 -0.09 17.28 10.17
N PRO A 137 0.19 16.03 10.59
CA PRO A 137 0.77 15.05 9.68
C PRO A 137 -0.21 14.67 8.56
N ARG A 138 0.29 14.63 7.33
CA ARG A 138 -0.48 14.29 6.13
C ARG A 138 0.23 13.24 5.29
N LEU A 139 -0.54 12.48 4.53
CA LEU A 139 -0.08 11.39 3.67
C LEU A 139 1.02 11.87 2.72
N SER A 140 2.11 11.16 2.76
CA SER A 140 3.20 11.22 1.80
C SER A 140 3.48 9.83 1.25
N VAL A 141 3.89 9.76 -0.03
CA VAL A 141 4.20 8.51 -0.72
C VAL A 141 5.53 8.64 -1.44
N GLY A 142 6.40 7.67 -1.25
CA GLY A 142 7.63 7.53 -2.02
C GLY A 142 7.78 6.13 -2.56
N PHE A 143 8.61 5.97 -3.58
CA PHE A 143 8.82 4.67 -4.20
C PHE A 143 10.28 4.48 -4.60
N ALA A 144 10.69 3.22 -4.69
CA ALA A 144 12.02 2.85 -5.17
C ALA A 144 11.99 1.47 -5.82
N MET A 145 12.97 1.23 -6.67
CA MET A 145 13.31 -0.10 -7.17
C MET A 145 14.55 -0.60 -6.43
N SER A 146 14.58 -1.89 -6.08
CA SER A 146 15.80 -2.50 -5.57
C SER A 146 16.83 -2.71 -6.69
N GLU A 147 18.04 -3.12 -6.33
CA GLU A 147 18.93 -3.83 -7.24
C GLU A 147 18.24 -5.10 -7.77
N VAL A 148 18.76 -5.64 -8.86
CA VAL A 148 18.28 -6.90 -9.43
C VAL A 148 18.36 -8.01 -8.37
N LEU A 149 17.28 -8.76 -8.23
CA LEU A 149 17.19 -9.93 -7.37
C LEU A 149 17.50 -11.16 -8.20
N LEU A 150 18.66 -11.73 -7.97
CA LEU A 150 19.04 -13.00 -8.60
C LEU A 150 18.21 -14.15 -8.02
N PRO A 151 18.00 -15.25 -8.75
CA PRO A 151 17.23 -16.39 -8.25
C PRO A 151 17.76 -16.93 -6.92
N GLU A 152 19.07 -16.94 -6.73
CA GLU A 152 19.74 -17.36 -5.49
C GLU A 152 19.57 -16.40 -4.32
N ASP A 153 19.16 -15.14 -4.54
CA ASP A 153 18.90 -14.18 -3.46
C ASP A 153 17.57 -14.47 -2.76
N ILE A 154 16.59 -15.00 -3.52
CA ILE A 154 15.22 -15.20 -3.03
C ILE A 154 15.21 -16.18 -1.85
N GLY A 155 14.64 -15.76 -0.74
CA GLY A 155 14.61 -16.55 0.50
C GLY A 155 15.84 -16.34 1.40
N ARG A 156 16.73 -15.39 1.10
CA ARG A 156 18.00 -15.21 1.83
C ARG A 156 18.26 -13.76 2.22
N SER A 157 19.22 -13.57 3.10
CA SER A 157 19.69 -12.26 3.60
C SER A 157 20.09 -11.29 2.50
N ALA A 158 20.57 -11.77 1.35
CA ALA A 158 20.85 -10.94 0.17
C ALA A 158 19.59 -10.19 -0.32
N MET A 159 18.45 -10.88 -0.43
CA MET A 159 17.18 -10.25 -0.78
C MET A 159 16.72 -9.28 0.32
N ILE A 160 16.83 -9.67 1.60
CA ILE A 160 16.47 -8.81 2.73
C ILE A 160 17.23 -7.48 2.65
N THR A 161 18.56 -7.55 2.42
CA THR A 161 19.42 -6.36 2.30
C THR A 161 19.00 -5.44 1.15
N LYS A 162 18.75 -6.01 -0.04
CA LYS A 162 18.36 -5.24 -1.24
C LYS A 162 16.98 -4.59 -1.07
N VAL A 163 16.02 -5.31 -0.50
CA VAL A 163 14.69 -4.77 -0.21
C VAL A 163 14.77 -3.67 0.84
N ALA A 164 15.53 -3.88 1.93
CA ALA A 164 15.69 -2.88 2.98
C ALA A 164 16.32 -1.58 2.45
N ALA A 165 17.30 -1.67 1.55
CA ALA A 165 17.88 -0.49 0.90
C ALA A 165 16.84 0.27 0.06
N ALA A 166 16.01 -0.44 -0.70
CA ALA A 166 14.93 0.17 -1.48
C ALA A 166 13.86 0.83 -0.60
N VAL A 167 13.49 0.21 0.53
CA VAL A 167 12.55 0.80 1.50
C VAL A 167 13.09 2.13 2.04
N ARG A 168 14.36 2.17 2.48
CA ARG A 168 14.99 3.42 2.97
C ARG A 168 15.03 4.50 1.88
N THR A 169 15.29 4.12 0.64
CA THR A 169 15.26 5.06 -0.51
C THR A 169 13.84 5.61 -0.72
N ALA A 170 12.81 4.77 -0.67
CA ALA A 170 11.42 5.19 -0.79
C ALA A 170 10.98 6.10 0.37
N MET A 171 11.40 5.80 1.61
CA MET A 171 11.18 6.68 2.77
C MET A 171 11.79 8.06 2.55
N ALA A 172 13.04 8.12 2.09
CA ALA A 172 13.72 9.39 1.81
C ALA A 172 12.98 10.20 0.73
N GLN A 173 12.48 9.55 -0.33
CA GLN A 173 11.65 10.21 -1.36
C GLN A 173 10.34 10.75 -0.78
N ALA A 174 9.69 9.99 0.11
CA ALA A 174 8.48 10.42 0.81
C ALA A 174 8.75 11.55 1.82
N GLY A 175 10.02 11.88 2.11
CA GLY A 175 10.40 12.83 3.17
C GLY A 175 10.12 12.31 4.58
N ILE A 176 9.98 10.99 4.73
CA ILE A 176 9.77 10.34 6.03
C ILE A 176 11.13 10.02 6.62
N SER A 177 11.46 10.65 7.75
CA SER A 177 12.73 10.47 8.45
C SER A 177 12.64 9.50 9.64
N ASP A 178 11.47 9.43 10.28
CA ASP A 178 11.22 8.51 11.39
C ASP A 178 10.48 7.26 10.88
N PRO A 179 11.00 6.04 11.07
CA PRO A 179 10.27 4.82 10.74
C PRO A 179 8.89 4.70 11.39
N ALA A 180 8.66 5.33 12.55
CA ALA A 180 7.37 5.34 13.22
C ALA A 180 6.27 6.08 12.44
N ASP A 181 6.65 6.97 11.52
CA ASP A 181 5.72 7.66 10.62
C ASP A 181 5.37 6.84 9.36
N VAL A 182 5.96 5.65 9.19
CA VAL A 182 5.63 4.72 8.11
C VAL A 182 4.44 3.86 8.53
N HIS A 183 3.37 3.89 7.76
CA HIS A 183 2.14 3.14 8.04
C HIS A 183 1.84 2.02 7.04
N TYR A 184 2.51 2.03 5.89
CA TYR A 184 2.31 1.00 4.87
C TYR A 184 3.50 0.89 3.94
N VAL A 185 3.96 -0.33 3.70
CA VAL A 185 4.99 -0.63 2.70
C VAL A 185 4.49 -1.72 1.77
N GLN A 186 4.11 -1.33 0.56
CA GLN A 186 3.77 -2.28 -0.50
C GLN A 186 5.02 -2.69 -1.25
N THR A 187 5.28 -3.99 -1.34
CA THR A 187 6.33 -4.49 -2.25
C THR A 187 5.76 -5.42 -3.31
N LYS A 188 6.44 -5.45 -4.46
CA LYS A 188 6.24 -6.45 -5.50
C LYS A 188 7.60 -6.98 -5.92
N THR A 189 7.81 -8.29 -5.83
CA THR A 189 9.11 -8.94 -6.03
C THR A 189 9.04 -10.05 -7.07
N PRO A 190 10.15 -10.47 -7.69
CA PRO A 190 10.18 -11.66 -8.52
C PRO A 190 9.97 -12.92 -7.67
N LEU A 191 9.49 -13.99 -8.32
CA LEU A 191 9.46 -15.35 -7.80
C LEU A 191 10.32 -16.28 -8.64
N LEU A 192 10.55 -17.51 -8.16
CA LEU A 192 11.38 -18.50 -8.87
C LEU A 192 10.56 -19.22 -9.95
N THR A 193 10.71 -18.79 -11.20
CA THR A 193 10.22 -19.54 -12.35
C THR A 193 11.14 -20.73 -12.66
N ILE A 194 10.66 -21.71 -13.44
CA ILE A 194 11.49 -22.84 -13.90
C ILE A 194 12.72 -22.34 -14.66
N SER A 195 12.60 -21.27 -15.45
CA SER A 195 13.74 -20.67 -16.17
C SER A 195 14.75 -20.05 -15.22
N ALA A 196 14.31 -19.32 -14.19
CA ALA A 196 15.17 -18.73 -13.17
C ALA A 196 15.93 -19.79 -12.35
N ILE A 197 15.23 -20.89 -11.97
CA ILE A 197 15.85 -22.03 -11.27
C ILE A 197 16.94 -22.68 -12.14
N ARG A 198 16.67 -22.88 -13.44
CA ARG A 198 17.64 -23.45 -14.37
C ARG A 198 18.85 -22.54 -14.60
N ASP A 199 18.63 -21.23 -14.68
CA ASP A 199 19.70 -20.25 -14.78
C ASP A 199 20.62 -20.30 -13.56
N ALA A 200 20.09 -20.26 -12.34
CA ALA A 200 20.88 -20.39 -11.11
C ALA A 200 21.74 -21.69 -11.12
N LYS A 201 21.12 -22.83 -11.45
CA LYS A 201 21.82 -24.11 -11.53
C LYS A 201 22.93 -24.11 -12.58
N SER A 202 22.71 -23.50 -13.73
CA SER A 202 23.73 -23.40 -14.79
C SER A 202 24.96 -22.59 -14.37
N ARG A 203 24.78 -21.67 -13.43
CA ARG A 203 25.84 -20.87 -12.79
C ARG A 203 26.40 -21.50 -11.52
N GLY A 204 26.02 -22.75 -11.19
CA GLY A 204 26.48 -23.47 -9.99
C GLY A 204 25.86 -22.90 -8.68
N GLN A 205 24.77 -22.11 -8.76
CA GLN A 205 24.07 -21.55 -7.61
C GLN A 205 22.92 -22.45 -7.19
N SER A 206 22.59 -22.41 -5.89
CA SER A 206 21.41 -23.06 -5.33
C SER A 206 20.31 -22.04 -5.06
N VAL A 207 19.07 -22.45 -5.29
CA VAL A 207 17.87 -21.66 -4.93
C VAL A 207 17.27 -22.16 -3.62
N TRP A 208 16.46 -21.33 -2.96
CA TRP A 208 15.81 -21.69 -1.69
C TRP A 208 14.81 -22.85 -1.87
N THR A 209 14.04 -22.83 -2.96
CA THR A 209 13.12 -23.91 -3.37
C THR A 209 13.08 -24.05 -4.88
N GLU A 210 12.80 -25.26 -5.36
CA GLU A 210 12.55 -25.54 -6.78
C GLU A 210 11.04 -25.57 -7.10
N ASN A 211 10.19 -25.38 -6.11
CA ASN A 211 8.75 -25.28 -6.28
C ASN A 211 8.36 -23.83 -6.55
N THR A 212 7.92 -23.54 -7.78
CA THR A 212 7.53 -22.18 -8.19
C THR A 212 6.37 -21.63 -7.35
N GLY A 213 5.39 -22.46 -6.96
CA GLY A 213 4.27 -22.05 -6.10
C GLY A 213 4.75 -21.63 -4.72
N GLU A 214 5.58 -22.45 -4.07
CA GLU A 214 6.18 -22.17 -2.77
C GLU A 214 7.08 -20.92 -2.81
N SER A 215 7.80 -20.71 -3.91
CA SER A 215 8.68 -19.55 -4.05
C SER A 215 7.96 -18.20 -3.99
N MET A 216 6.68 -18.18 -4.29
CA MET A 216 5.84 -16.99 -4.15
C MET A 216 5.73 -16.57 -2.68
N ASP A 217 5.44 -17.51 -1.80
CA ASP A 217 5.32 -17.26 -0.35
C ASP A 217 6.69 -16.92 0.26
N VAL A 218 7.74 -17.62 -0.16
CA VAL A 218 9.13 -17.33 0.25
C VAL A 218 9.55 -15.92 -0.12
N SER A 219 9.28 -15.51 -1.37
CA SER A 219 9.63 -14.17 -1.83
C SER A 219 8.85 -13.09 -1.07
N ASN A 220 7.56 -13.31 -0.79
CA ASN A 220 6.74 -12.39 -0.01
C ASN A 220 7.27 -12.24 1.42
N GLY A 221 7.53 -13.37 2.10
CA GLY A 221 8.03 -13.37 3.48
C GLY A 221 9.41 -12.74 3.59
N THR A 222 10.33 -13.06 2.67
CA THR A 222 11.68 -12.48 2.66
C THR A 222 11.65 -10.97 2.41
N ALA A 223 10.76 -10.51 1.53
CA ALA A 223 10.56 -9.07 1.31
C ALA A 223 10.03 -8.38 2.56
N ALA A 224 9.12 -9.02 3.31
CA ALA A 224 8.61 -8.48 4.57
C ALA A 224 9.70 -8.35 5.64
N LEU A 225 10.60 -9.32 5.73
CA LEU A 225 11.79 -9.20 6.59
C LEU A 225 12.68 -8.04 6.17
N GLY A 226 12.81 -7.77 4.86
CA GLY A 226 13.51 -6.59 4.34
C GLY A 226 12.86 -5.28 4.78
N VAL A 227 11.52 -5.22 4.78
CA VAL A 227 10.77 -4.09 5.33
C VAL A 227 11.03 -3.94 6.84
N ALA A 228 10.87 -5.03 7.61
CA ALA A 228 11.08 -5.02 9.06
C ALA A 228 12.49 -4.56 9.46
N VAL A 229 13.51 -5.02 8.75
CA VAL A 229 14.92 -4.60 8.95
C VAL A 229 15.12 -3.12 8.57
N ALA A 230 14.47 -2.65 7.50
CA ALA A 230 14.58 -1.26 7.08
C ALA A 230 14.02 -0.29 8.12
N LEU A 231 12.91 -0.67 8.75
CA LEU A 231 12.19 0.12 9.75
C LEU A 231 12.71 -0.09 11.18
N GLY A 232 13.63 -1.04 11.39
CA GLY A 232 14.17 -1.34 12.71
C GLY A 232 13.22 -2.14 13.59
N GLU A 233 12.17 -2.75 13.04
CA GLU A 233 11.26 -3.63 13.76
C GLU A 233 11.96 -4.92 14.23
N ILE A 234 12.94 -5.40 13.45
CA ILE A 234 13.78 -6.56 13.79
C ILE A 234 15.25 -6.31 13.43
N ALA A 235 16.16 -7.05 14.04
CA ALA A 235 17.53 -7.19 13.56
C ALA A 235 17.58 -8.05 12.28
N MET A 236 18.73 -8.01 11.55
CA MET A 236 18.92 -8.88 10.38
C MET A 236 18.83 -10.36 10.81
N PRO A 237 17.85 -11.12 10.30
CA PRO A 237 17.71 -12.54 10.65
C PRO A 237 18.74 -13.39 9.91
N ALA A 238 19.00 -14.60 10.43
CA ALA A 238 19.74 -15.60 9.69
C ALA A 238 18.88 -16.22 8.56
N ASP A 239 19.52 -16.70 7.50
CA ASP A 239 18.80 -17.38 6.40
C ASP A 239 17.99 -18.60 6.90
N ALA A 240 18.42 -19.22 8.00
CA ALA A 240 17.72 -20.35 8.61
C ALA A 240 16.37 -19.96 9.25
N ASP A 241 16.18 -18.70 9.59
CA ASP A 241 14.96 -18.18 10.25
C ASP A 241 13.87 -17.83 9.23
N VAL A 242 14.28 -17.56 7.97
CA VAL A 242 13.36 -17.21 6.88
C VAL A 242 12.32 -18.31 6.70
N MET A 243 11.03 -17.95 6.72
CA MET A 243 9.86 -18.82 6.63
C MET A 243 9.68 -19.80 7.81
N ARG A 244 10.56 -19.80 8.81
CA ARG A 244 10.51 -20.72 9.97
C ARG A 244 10.21 -20.02 11.28
N ASP A 245 10.88 -18.92 11.56
CA ASP A 245 10.58 -18.13 12.76
C ASP A 245 9.47 -17.13 12.47
N ARG A 246 8.23 -17.52 12.77
CA ARG A 246 7.04 -16.68 12.56
C ARG A 246 6.89 -15.55 13.58
N SER A 247 7.75 -15.49 14.59
CA SER A 247 7.74 -14.41 15.59
C SER A 247 8.38 -13.12 15.06
N ILE A 248 9.27 -13.23 14.06
CA ILE A 248 9.88 -12.07 13.40
C ILE A 248 8.98 -11.63 12.23
N CYS A 249 8.41 -10.44 12.33
CA CYS A 249 7.50 -9.92 11.32
C CYS A 249 7.51 -8.39 11.27
N SER A 250 6.97 -7.84 10.19
CA SER A 250 6.67 -6.40 10.07
C SER A 250 5.19 -6.15 10.36
N SER A 251 4.90 -5.05 11.04
CA SER A 251 3.55 -4.58 11.34
C SER A 251 2.91 -3.78 10.20
N VAL A 252 3.67 -3.40 9.16
CA VAL A 252 3.23 -2.51 8.07
C VAL A 252 3.52 -3.05 6.66
N ALA A 253 4.18 -4.21 6.55
CA ALA A 253 4.53 -4.79 5.26
C ALA A 253 3.32 -5.41 4.55
N SER A 254 3.19 -5.14 3.26
CA SER A 254 2.27 -5.80 2.34
C SER A 254 3.04 -6.27 1.10
N CYS A 255 3.55 -7.49 1.16
CA CYS A 255 4.44 -8.03 0.16
C CYS A 255 3.72 -9.00 -0.77
N SER A 256 3.98 -8.88 -2.06
CA SER A 256 3.49 -9.79 -3.09
C SER A 256 4.59 -10.05 -4.13
N SER A 257 4.46 -11.12 -4.89
CA SER A 257 5.44 -11.48 -5.92
C SER A 257 4.77 -11.85 -7.24
N GLY A 258 5.54 -11.87 -8.31
CA GLY A 258 5.07 -12.19 -9.65
C GLY A 258 6.22 -12.59 -10.58
N VAL A 259 5.86 -13.14 -11.75
CA VAL A 259 6.79 -13.57 -12.77
C VAL A 259 7.32 -12.44 -13.66
N GLU A 260 6.70 -11.28 -13.56
CA GLU A 260 6.89 -10.12 -14.44
C GLU A 260 8.03 -9.20 -14.04
N LEU A 261 8.73 -9.51 -12.94
CA LEU A 261 9.75 -8.63 -12.35
C LEU A 261 11.12 -9.34 -12.25
N ASP A 262 12.18 -8.52 -12.24
CA ASP A 262 13.57 -8.94 -11.95
C ASP A 262 14.13 -8.28 -10.68
N ARG A 263 13.38 -7.37 -10.05
CA ARG A 263 13.75 -6.60 -8.85
C ARG A 263 12.53 -6.29 -8.01
N ALA A 264 12.72 -5.82 -6.78
CA ALA A 264 11.63 -5.36 -5.96
C ALA A 264 11.18 -3.96 -6.40
N GLN A 265 9.87 -3.79 -6.59
CA GLN A 265 9.18 -2.49 -6.56
C GLN A 265 8.73 -2.24 -5.13
N VAL A 266 9.01 -1.06 -4.60
CA VAL A 266 8.67 -0.67 -3.24
C VAL A 266 7.91 0.65 -3.26
N VAL A 267 6.77 0.70 -2.58
CA VAL A 267 6.01 1.91 -2.29
C VAL A 267 5.92 2.05 -0.78
N VAL A 268 6.38 3.17 -0.25
CA VAL A 268 6.24 3.53 1.16
C VAL A 268 5.18 4.62 1.26
N ALA A 269 4.21 4.41 2.14
CA ALA A 269 3.22 5.42 2.50
C ALA A 269 3.26 5.66 4.01
N GLY A 270 3.26 6.92 4.39
CA GLY A 270 3.30 7.36 5.78
C GLY A 270 2.88 8.82 5.88
N ASN A 271 3.13 9.44 7.03
CA ASN A 271 2.69 10.81 7.26
C ASN A 271 3.87 11.75 7.48
N VAL A 272 3.77 12.96 6.92
CA VAL A 272 4.78 14.03 7.07
C VAL A 272 4.11 15.29 7.60
N ARG A 273 4.71 15.91 8.63
CA ARG A 273 4.23 17.18 9.20
C ARG A 273 4.51 18.34 8.25
N GLY A 274 3.61 19.32 8.23
CA GLY A 274 3.77 20.53 7.42
C GLY A 274 3.69 20.31 5.90
N LEU A 275 3.32 19.09 5.45
CA LEU A 275 3.21 18.78 4.02
C LEU A 275 1.99 19.43 3.37
N GLY A 276 0.91 19.64 4.14
CA GLY A 276 -0.40 19.99 3.60
C GLY A 276 -1.11 18.76 3.01
N GLY A 277 -2.24 19.00 2.36
CA GLY A 277 -3.08 17.95 1.80
C GLY A 277 -4.21 17.53 2.72
N ARG A 278 -5.08 16.63 2.25
CA ARG A 278 -6.31 16.25 2.92
C ARG A 278 -6.29 14.83 3.49
N TYR A 279 -5.38 13.97 3.02
CA TYR A 279 -5.35 12.57 3.39
C TYR A 279 -4.37 12.32 4.53
N ARG A 280 -4.70 11.31 5.33
CA ARG A 280 -3.81 10.73 6.33
C ARG A 280 -3.91 9.21 6.26
N ILE A 281 -2.83 8.52 6.54
CA ILE A 281 -2.78 7.07 6.61
C ILE A 281 -2.52 6.64 8.06
N GLY A 282 -3.13 5.53 8.47
CA GLY A 282 -2.87 4.86 9.73
C GLY A 282 -2.74 3.37 9.52
N HIS A 283 -2.25 2.66 10.53
CA HIS A 283 -2.12 1.21 10.47
C HIS A 283 -2.61 0.52 11.75
N GLY A 284 -2.86 -0.76 11.62
CA GLY A 284 -3.21 -1.68 12.69
C GLY A 284 -2.79 -3.09 12.29
N VAL A 285 -2.98 -4.03 13.19
CA VAL A 285 -2.65 -5.44 12.94
C VAL A 285 -3.84 -6.30 13.33
N MET A 286 -4.32 -7.12 12.41
CA MET A 286 -5.28 -8.18 12.71
C MET A 286 -4.55 -9.33 13.40
N ARG A 287 -5.06 -9.81 14.52
CA ARG A 287 -4.51 -10.95 15.26
C ARG A 287 -4.91 -12.29 14.65
N ASP A 288 -6.06 -12.31 13.98
CA ASP A 288 -6.61 -13.46 13.28
C ASP A 288 -7.54 -13.01 12.13
N ALA A 289 -8.02 -13.93 11.33
CA ALA A 289 -8.86 -13.65 10.17
C ALA A 289 -10.22 -12.97 10.49
N LEU A 290 -10.64 -12.97 11.74
CA LEU A 290 -11.92 -12.41 12.21
C LEU A 290 -11.73 -11.11 13.00
N ASP A 291 -10.50 -10.57 13.08
CA ASP A 291 -10.18 -9.43 13.91
C ASP A 291 -10.57 -8.09 13.25
N ALA A 292 -11.85 -7.76 13.39
CA ALA A 292 -12.39 -6.46 12.96
C ALA A 292 -11.79 -5.28 13.75
N ASP A 293 -11.36 -5.51 15.01
CA ASP A 293 -10.78 -4.46 15.84
C ASP A 293 -9.45 -3.95 15.28
N GLY A 294 -8.64 -4.83 14.65
CA GLY A 294 -7.42 -4.44 13.95
C GLY A 294 -7.69 -3.49 12.77
N ILE A 295 -8.82 -3.68 12.07
CA ILE A 295 -9.23 -2.78 10.98
C ILE A 295 -9.69 -1.43 11.55
N TRP A 296 -10.53 -1.44 12.58
CA TRP A 296 -10.95 -0.20 13.25
C TRP A 296 -9.78 0.57 13.87
N ALA A 297 -8.78 -0.14 14.39
CA ALA A 297 -7.56 0.47 14.92
C ALA A 297 -6.80 1.24 13.83
N ALA A 298 -6.64 0.68 12.64
CA ALA A 298 -6.00 1.36 11.50
C ALA A 298 -6.77 2.64 11.09
N ILE A 299 -8.10 2.59 11.09
CA ILE A 299 -8.95 3.73 10.73
C ILE A 299 -8.85 4.84 11.78
N ARG A 300 -8.81 4.51 13.08
CA ARG A 300 -8.58 5.47 14.16
C ARG A 300 -7.19 6.08 14.11
N ASP A 301 -6.17 5.27 13.87
CA ASP A 301 -4.79 5.73 13.72
C ASP A 301 -4.62 6.70 12.54
N ALA A 302 -5.41 6.51 11.48
CA ALA A 302 -5.51 7.46 10.38
C ALA A 302 -6.20 8.79 10.75
N GLY A 303 -6.75 8.92 11.95
CA GLY A 303 -7.26 10.17 12.51
C GLY A 303 -8.77 10.37 12.45
N LEU A 304 -9.56 9.33 12.17
CA LEU A 304 -11.00 9.41 12.34
C LEU A 304 -11.38 9.25 13.81
N ASP A 305 -12.08 10.24 14.34
CA ASP A 305 -12.74 10.14 15.64
C ASP A 305 -13.99 9.27 15.50
N LEU A 306 -13.94 8.08 16.08
CA LEU A 306 -14.98 7.06 15.97
C LEU A 306 -15.48 6.67 17.36
N PRO A 307 -16.79 6.38 17.52
CA PRO A 307 -17.33 5.90 18.78
C PRO A 307 -16.64 4.59 19.23
N GLU A 308 -16.83 4.22 20.49
CA GLU A 308 -16.25 2.99 21.06
C GLU A 308 -16.65 1.74 20.25
N ARG A 309 -17.90 1.69 19.78
CA ARG A 309 -18.46 0.65 18.91
C ARG A 309 -18.85 1.26 17.56
N PRO A 310 -17.88 1.36 16.63
CA PRO A 310 -18.13 2.00 15.36
C PRO A 310 -18.97 1.14 14.43
N HIS A 311 -19.66 1.81 13.52
CA HIS A 311 -20.43 1.21 12.44
C HIS A 311 -19.98 1.82 11.10
N PRO A 312 -20.12 1.15 9.94
CA PRO A 312 -19.75 1.71 8.63
C PRO A 312 -20.30 3.12 8.34
N ARG A 313 -21.50 3.45 8.80
CA ARG A 313 -22.07 4.79 8.67
C ARG A 313 -21.27 5.90 9.38
N ASP A 314 -20.52 5.56 10.43
CA ASP A 314 -19.73 6.52 11.20
C ASP A 314 -18.45 6.95 10.44
N LEU A 315 -18.13 6.27 9.34
CA LEU A 315 -17.05 6.64 8.42
C LEU A 315 -17.38 7.88 7.59
N ASP A 316 -18.67 8.22 7.44
CA ASP A 316 -19.19 9.42 6.79
C ASP A 316 -18.56 9.71 5.41
N GLY A 317 -18.30 8.65 4.63
CA GLY A 317 -17.64 8.75 3.31
C GLY A 317 -16.17 9.16 3.35
N ARG A 318 -15.57 9.30 4.53
CA ARG A 318 -14.17 9.74 4.68
C ARG A 318 -13.15 8.64 4.54
N LEU A 319 -13.53 7.38 4.61
CA LEU A 319 -12.61 6.27 4.35
C LEU A 319 -12.38 6.12 2.84
N VAL A 320 -11.14 6.30 2.39
CA VAL A 320 -10.78 6.14 0.97
C VAL A 320 -10.59 4.68 0.64
N ASN A 321 -9.71 3.98 1.36
CA ASN A 321 -9.50 2.54 1.20
C ASN A 321 -8.83 1.94 2.44
N VAL A 322 -8.91 0.60 2.52
CA VAL A 322 -8.10 -0.22 3.45
C VAL A 322 -7.29 -1.24 2.66
N PHE A 323 -6.09 -1.51 3.16
CA PHE A 323 -5.14 -2.44 2.59
C PHE A 323 -4.79 -3.48 3.64
N LEU A 324 -5.11 -4.75 3.36
CA LEU A 324 -4.97 -5.84 4.31
C LEU A 324 -4.08 -6.94 3.76
N LYS A 325 -3.30 -7.52 4.65
CA LYS A 325 -2.60 -8.79 4.43
C LYS A 325 -3.23 -9.87 5.31
N CYS A 326 -3.24 -11.10 4.83
CA CYS A 326 -3.76 -12.22 5.60
C CYS A 326 -3.14 -13.56 5.17
N GLU A 327 -3.15 -14.52 6.09
CA GLU A 327 -2.87 -15.92 5.78
C GLU A 327 -3.70 -16.83 6.67
N ALA A 328 -3.84 -18.11 6.29
CA ALA A 328 -4.38 -19.12 7.17
C ALA A 328 -3.37 -19.44 8.28
N SER A 329 -3.80 -19.53 9.52
CA SER A 329 -2.92 -19.89 10.63
C SER A 329 -2.29 -21.26 10.40
N GLN A 330 -0.98 -21.34 10.63
CA GLN A 330 -0.20 -22.55 10.39
C GLN A 330 -0.49 -23.66 11.41
N ASP A 331 -1.09 -23.32 12.55
CA ASP A 331 -1.55 -24.30 13.54
C ASP A 331 -2.90 -24.96 13.18
N GLY A 332 -3.53 -24.54 12.06
CA GLY A 332 -4.82 -25.04 11.61
C GLY A 332 -5.99 -24.65 12.50
N GLN A 333 -5.87 -23.54 13.24
CA GLN A 333 -6.90 -23.07 14.16
C GLN A 333 -7.27 -21.60 13.92
N VAL A 334 -8.51 -21.24 14.29
CA VAL A 334 -8.97 -19.85 14.42
C VAL A 334 -9.63 -19.74 15.81
N ARG A 335 -9.05 -18.92 16.69
CA ARG A 335 -9.54 -18.71 18.07
C ARG A 335 -9.74 -20.00 18.86
N GLY A 336 -8.81 -20.95 18.70
CA GLY A 336 -8.83 -22.25 19.39
C GLY A 336 -9.76 -23.30 18.75
N TRP A 337 -10.42 -22.98 17.66
CA TRP A 337 -11.25 -23.93 16.91
C TRP A 337 -10.51 -24.44 15.67
N ARG A 338 -10.54 -25.77 15.46
CA ARG A 338 -9.95 -26.39 14.27
C ARG A 338 -10.53 -25.77 13.00
N ASN A 339 -9.64 -25.41 12.09
CA ASN A 339 -9.93 -24.90 10.77
C ASN A 339 -9.32 -25.81 9.69
N ALA A 340 -10.08 -26.08 8.64
CA ALA A 340 -9.66 -27.00 7.59
C ALA A 340 -9.08 -26.32 6.34
N MET A 341 -8.84 -25.01 6.36
CA MET A 341 -8.39 -24.27 5.15
C MET A 341 -7.11 -24.85 4.54
N LEU A 342 -6.14 -25.25 5.38
CA LEU A 342 -4.87 -25.83 4.93
C LEU A 342 -5.01 -27.29 4.45
N ASP A 343 -6.08 -27.99 4.86
CA ASP A 343 -6.34 -29.39 4.53
C ASP A 343 -7.31 -29.54 3.35
N ASP A 344 -7.92 -28.45 2.90
CA ASP A 344 -8.92 -28.47 1.81
C ASP A 344 -8.25 -28.78 0.48
N SER A 345 -8.69 -29.84 -0.19
CA SER A 345 -8.19 -30.28 -1.48
C SER A 345 -8.89 -29.61 -2.68
N ASP A 346 -10.07 -29.02 -2.46
CA ASP A 346 -10.89 -28.46 -3.52
C ASP A 346 -10.65 -26.95 -3.68
N VAL A 347 -10.63 -26.21 -2.58
CA VAL A 347 -10.44 -24.77 -2.58
C VAL A 347 -9.15 -24.40 -1.84
N HIS A 348 -8.16 -23.97 -2.60
CA HIS A 348 -6.87 -23.55 -2.04
C HIS A 348 -7.06 -22.50 -0.94
N TRP A 349 -6.36 -22.63 0.18
CA TRP A 349 -6.48 -21.78 1.37
C TRP A 349 -6.33 -20.27 1.06
N HIS A 350 -5.55 -19.89 0.05
CA HIS A 350 -5.43 -18.50 -0.40
C HIS A 350 -6.78 -17.87 -0.75
N ARG A 351 -7.69 -18.64 -1.35
CA ARG A 351 -9.01 -18.15 -1.72
C ARG A 351 -9.93 -18.07 -0.53
N GLN A 352 -9.89 -19.09 0.34
CA GLN A 352 -10.71 -19.14 1.53
C GLN A 352 -10.42 -17.99 2.48
N ILE A 353 -9.13 -17.78 2.81
CA ILE A 353 -8.73 -16.71 3.73
C ILE A 353 -9.01 -15.31 3.15
N LYS A 354 -8.81 -15.10 1.82
CA LYS A 354 -9.17 -13.85 1.16
C LYS A 354 -10.67 -13.57 1.23
N ALA A 355 -11.49 -14.57 0.96
CA ALA A 355 -12.95 -14.43 1.03
C ALA A 355 -13.40 -14.12 2.46
N CYS A 356 -12.81 -14.78 3.45
CA CYS A 356 -13.09 -14.56 4.88
C CYS A 356 -12.72 -13.13 5.30
N VAL A 357 -11.46 -12.75 5.16
CA VAL A 357 -10.97 -11.42 5.57
C VAL A 357 -11.61 -10.31 4.73
N GLY A 358 -11.86 -10.57 3.45
CA GLY A 358 -12.61 -9.66 2.58
C GLY A 358 -14.03 -9.41 3.06
N GLY A 359 -14.73 -10.44 3.54
CA GLY A 359 -16.06 -10.31 4.14
C GLY A 359 -16.05 -9.51 5.44
N VAL A 360 -15.07 -9.75 6.32
CA VAL A 360 -14.87 -8.97 7.56
C VAL A 360 -14.57 -7.51 7.23
N ALA A 361 -13.64 -7.25 6.31
CA ALA A 361 -13.29 -5.89 5.92
C ALA A 361 -14.45 -5.14 5.27
N ALA A 362 -15.20 -5.81 4.37
CA ALA A 362 -16.39 -5.22 3.75
C ALA A 362 -17.50 -4.92 4.77
N ALA A 363 -17.68 -5.77 5.77
CA ALA A 363 -18.64 -5.52 6.86
C ALA A 363 -18.23 -4.33 7.75
N VAL A 364 -16.92 -4.15 7.98
CA VAL A 364 -16.36 -3.02 8.76
C VAL A 364 -16.45 -1.72 7.98
N THR A 365 -16.13 -1.75 6.69
CA THR A 365 -16.03 -0.54 5.86
C THR A 365 -17.34 -0.15 5.17
N GLY A 366 -18.26 -1.09 5.00
CA GLY A 366 -19.46 -0.94 4.18
C GLY A 366 -19.17 -0.97 2.67
N ASP A 367 -17.96 -1.36 2.26
CA ASP A 367 -17.50 -1.32 0.87
C ASP A 367 -16.76 -2.63 0.51
N PRO A 368 -17.18 -3.36 -0.52
CA PRO A 368 -16.48 -4.57 -0.98
C PRO A 368 -15.21 -4.27 -1.79
N ALA A 369 -15.00 -3.03 -2.24
CA ALA A 369 -13.80 -2.60 -2.95
C ALA A 369 -12.66 -2.29 -1.97
N VAL A 370 -12.20 -3.30 -1.23
CA VAL A 370 -11.08 -3.25 -0.30
C VAL A 370 -9.92 -4.10 -0.80
N PHE A 371 -8.69 -3.66 -0.54
CA PHE A 371 -7.51 -4.39 -0.98
C PHE A 371 -7.15 -5.47 0.03
N VAL A 372 -7.33 -6.74 -0.34
CA VAL A 372 -6.93 -7.91 0.47
C VAL A 372 -5.95 -8.75 -0.32
N SER A 373 -4.77 -9.00 0.25
CA SER A 373 -3.71 -9.83 -0.33
C SER A 373 -3.31 -10.93 0.64
N VAL A 374 -2.90 -12.08 0.12
CA VAL A 374 -2.56 -13.28 0.91
C VAL A 374 -1.06 -13.53 0.96
N SER A 375 -0.65 -14.61 1.63
CA SER A 375 0.75 -14.97 1.88
C SER A 375 1.41 -13.95 2.80
N ALA A 376 0.95 -13.93 4.05
CA ALA A 376 1.37 -12.97 5.06
C ALA A 376 2.54 -13.47 5.93
N ALA A 377 3.29 -14.49 5.50
CA ALA A 377 4.49 -14.90 6.21
C ALA A 377 5.38 -13.68 6.54
N HIS A 378 5.76 -13.52 7.80
CA HIS A 378 6.52 -12.37 8.32
C HIS A 378 5.81 -11.00 8.14
N GLN A 379 4.50 -10.98 7.89
CA GLN A 379 3.66 -9.80 7.74
C GLN A 379 2.54 -9.84 8.79
N GLY A 380 2.83 -9.39 10.00
CA GLY A 380 1.98 -9.56 11.17
C GLY A 380 2.08 -10.96 11.79
N PRO A 381 1.23 -11.26 12.80
CA PRO A 381 1.19 -12.54 13.48
C PRO A 381 0.64 -13.65 12.59
N ASP A 382 0.96 -14.91 12.93
CA ASP A 382 0.42 -16.08 12.23
C ASP A 382 -1.11 -16.08 12.27
N GLY A 383 -1.75 -16.32 11.14
CA GLY A 383 -3.21 -16.27 10.97
C GLY A 383 -3.83 -14.87 10.91
N GLY A 384 -3.04 -13.83 11.11
CA GLY A 384 -3.44 -12.43 11.04
C GLY A 384 -2.81 -11.67 9.87
N GLY A 385 -2.48 -10.40 10.12
CA GLY A 385 -1.77 -9.56 9.16
C GLY A 385 -1.95 -8.06 9.38
N PRO A 386 -1.07 -7.24 8.80
CA PRO A 386 -1.17 -5.79 8.87
C PRO A 386 -2.36 -5.25 8.08
N VAL A 387 -2.86 -4.12 8.56
CA VAL A 387 -3.91 -3.33 7.93
C VAL A 387 -3.42 -1.89 7.85
N ALA A 388 -3.58 -1.25 6.70
CA ALA A 388 -3.47 0.20 6.58
C ALA A 388 -4.79 0.80 6.11
N ALA A 389 -5.11 2.00 6.59
CA ALA A 389 -6.30 2.75 6.21
C ALA A 389 -5.91 4.16 5.76
N ILE A 390 -6.49 4.62 4.66
CA ILE A 390 -6.35 6.00 4.19
C ILE A 390 -7.68 6.70 4.39
N VAL A 391 -7.65 7.81 5.08
CA VAL A 391 -8.82 8.64 5.34
C VAL A 391 -8.65 10.04 4.77
N ASP A 392 -9.77 10.63 4.41
CA ASP A 392 -9.90 12.01 3.99
C ASP A 392 -10.32 12.85 5.21
N LEU A 393 -9.42 13.67 5.70
CA LEU A 393 -9.69 14.56 6.83
C LEU A 393 -10.21 15.94 6.40
N GLY A 394 -10.46 16.13 5.09
CA GLY A 394 -10.70 17.43 4.50
C GLY A 394 -9.41 18.25 4.43
N GLY A 395 -9.21 19.01 3.36
CA GLY A 395 -8.21 20.06 3.32
C GLY A 395 -8.77 21.27 4.07
N SER A 396 -7.95 22.00 4.81
CA SER A 396 -8.32 23.38 5.13
C SER A 396 -8.58 24.08 3.80
N SER A 397 -9.84 24.43 3.54
CA SER A 397 -10.19 25.31 2.42
C SER A 397 -9.43 26.62 2.64
N ALA A 398 -8.32 26.77 1.92
CA ALA A 398 -7.64 28.06 1.80
C ALA A 398 -8.38 28.96 0.82
#